data_4e9b461195bc900a186cd31c8edcaa9c
#
_entry.id   4e9b461195bc900a186cd31c8edcaa9c
#
_cell.length_a   1.000
_cell.length_b   1.000
_cell.length_c   1.000
_cell.angle_alpha   90.00
_cell.angle_beta   90.00
_cell.angle_gamma   90.00
#
_symmetry.space_group_name_H-M   'P 1'
#
loop_
_entity.id
_entity.type
_entity.pdbx_description
1 polymer ?
#
loop_
_entity_poly.entity_id
_entity_poly.type
_entity_poly.pdbx_seq_one_letter_code
_entity_poly.pdbx_strand_id
1 'polypeptide(L)'
;MKYVKNAIIATSFLSIFISFVACTPSRTSEIWPNCTPESAELLHRFDTMIGSYDQKAVVKELYRLSLQHPEDEVLRWRTLICDAETRGGAEAISLQNQALALMDTTLYKYDYMRLQIVRANALYLNDLQRLYHILRTLLDYFTEIGDIGRQFQVCYYLGNVYDRLNQHERAYQVLMVPYKALEEHGRPEYRCYYVRRIAHQIYAMGQHQQAFDMLRKAESEPLVQRDTLLHIEILRSLCEFTTSLEEKDLISRRALQMAEKHPEGLQYTLCCKLRGKYFLRTHQLDSARHYLQPCIEPARIQQCDLPGRYDSYKVMAQLLAQLNQPDSAYYYMEKSNLTNDSLVGTLQNIISEEVIRSIADNEKQIQHMKVRSERERTILALLLNFALIVCVAFAFYSFYKWRKNSQEALRKIHENEKLKKEMGQRNEKYTTANIILADHKNVINTISQIVSQDTPDSDKDVARQVKNVIRTHLTDETGWDTFSLEFENDYPGLLDLVRTTYPSLTPTDLKVCIYTFIHLRTHQISRLLNILPDSVKKSRQRVRRKLGISYLDVTIEEHLTQLYDQMKRGENDNDFTPNLI
;
A
#
# COMPACT_ATOMS: atom_id res chain seq x y z
N MET A 1 -17.26 -30.53 8.46
CA MET A 1 -15.96 -30.85 7.86
C MET A 1 -15.94 -30.75 6.33
N LYS A 2 -16.80 -29.92 5.70
CA LYS A 2 -16.81 -29.65 4.24
C LYS A 2 -16.40 -28.22 3.89
N TYR A 3 -15.95 -27.43 4.88
CA TYR A 3 -15.83 -25.96 4.75
C TYR A 3 -14.42 -25.42 4.48
N VAL A 4 -13.43 -26.29 4.27
CA VAL A 4 -12.03 -25.89 4.16
C VAL A 4 -11.50 -25.94 2.71
N LYS A 5 -12.34 -26.31 1.73
CA LYS A 5 -11.86 -26.51 0.33
C LYS A 5 -11.55 -25.24 -0.46
N ASN A 6 -11.77 -24.04 0.07
CA ASN A 6 -11.94 -22.87 -0.78
C ASN A 6 -10.96 -21.71 -0.57
N ALA A 7 -9.77 -21.97 -0.07
CA ALA A 7 -8.69 -20.99 -0.17
C ALA A 7 -7.94 -21.04 -1.52
N ILE A 8 -8.65 -21.41 -2.58
CA ILE A 8 -8.11 -21.60 -3.95
C ILE A 8 -7.50 -20.31 -4.55
N ILE A 9 -7.70 -19.15 -3.93
CA ILE A 9 -7.28 -17.88 -4.51
C ILE A 9 -5.83 -17.54 -4.23
N ALA A 10 -5.36 -17.97 -3.11
CA ALA A 10 -3.96 -17.83 -2.81
C ALA A 10 -3.10 -18.74 -3.73
N THR A 11 -3.66 -19.82 -4.23
CA THR A 11 -2.91 -20.81 -5.02
C THR A 11 -2.72 -20.45 -6.49
N SER A 12 -3.62 -19.68 -7.10
CA SER A 12 -3.41 -19.22 -8.48
C SER A 12 -2.24 -18.22 -8.61
N PHE A 13 -1.86 -17.57 -7.51
CA PHE A 13 -0.70 -16.67 -7.50
C PHE A 13 0.61 -17.37 -7.21
N LEU A 14 0.58 -18.53 -6.57
CA LEU A 14 1.77 -19.30 -6.30
C LEU A 14 2.37 -19.94 -7.56
N SER A 15 1.51 -20.31 -8.50
CA SER A 15 1.90 -20.96 -9.74
C SER A 15 2.64 -20.07 -10.73
N ILE A 16 2.63 -18.76 -10.53
CA ILE A 16 3.14 -17.76 -11.46
C ILE A 16 4.67 -17.68 -11.49
N PHE A 17 5.33 -18.04 -10.39
CA PHE A 17 6.72 -17.66 -10.16
C PHE A 17 7.78 -18.71 -10.47
N ILE A 18 7.37 -19.90 -10.75
CA ILE A 18 8.26 -21.05 -10.78
C ILE A 18 9.11 -21.14 -12.05
N SER A 19 8.75 -20.39 -13.08
CA SER A 19 9.47 -20.40 -14.37
C SER A 19 10.81 -19.70 -14.37
N PHE A 20 11.17 -19.01 -13.28
CA PHE A 20 12.42 -18.24 -13.22
C PHE A 20 13.66 -19.03 -12.87
N VAL A 21 13.51 -20.15 -12.18
CA VAL A 21 14.66 -21.02 -11.86
C VAL A 21 15.33 -21.57 -13.11
N ALA A 22 14.61 -21.65 -14.23
CA ALA A 22 15.15 -22.12 -15.51
C ALA A 22 16.15 -21.17 -16.20
N CYS A 23 16.33 -19.94 -15.71
CA CYS A 23 17.25 -18.97 -16.30
C CYS A 23 18.64 -18.93 -15.66
N THR A 24 18.89 -19.66 -14.57
CA THR A 24 20.23 -19.79 -14.01
C THR A 24 20.86 -21.09 -14.50
N PRO A 25 21.93 -21.04 -15.29
CA PRO A 25 22.65 -22.26 -15.67
C PRO A 25 23.30 -22.88 -14.43
N SER A 26 23.00 -24.14 -14.19
CA SER A 26 23.78 -25.10 -13.38
C SER A 26 23.89 -24.94 -11.86
N ARG A 27 22.85 -24.50 -11.13
CA ARG A 27 22.82 -24.61 -9.65
C ARG A 27 21.89 -25.70 -9.10
N THR A 28 21.45 -26.65 -9.90
CA THR A 28 20.50 -27.70 -9.48
C THR A 28 21.00 -28.56 -8.31
N SER A 29 22.29 -28.86 -8.25
CA SER A 29 22.89 -29.66 -7.17
C SER A 29 23.09 -28.85 -5.87
N GLU A 30 23.23 -27.52 -5.94
CA GLU A 30 23.39 -26.67 -4.75
C GLU A 30 22.03 -26.27 -4.12
N ILE A 31 20.96 -26.14 -4.96
CA ILE A 31 19.64 -25.76 -4.50
C ILE A 31 18.92 -26.93 -3.81
N TRP A 32 19.16 -28.15 -4.29
CA TRP A 32 18.51 -29.36 -3.80
C TRP A 32 19.52 -30.36 -3.22
N PRO A 33 20.19 -30.06 -2.07
CA PRO A 33 21.13 -31.01 -1.47
C PRO A 33 20.39 -32.28 -1.03
N ASN A 34 21.09 -33.40 -1.10
CA ASN A 34 20.58 -34.72 -0.70
C ASN A 34 19.38 -35.23 -1.52
N CYS A 35 19.34 -34.91 -2.81
CA CYS A 35 18.35 -35.45 -3.74
C CYS A 35 18.93 -36.56 -4.60
N THR A 36 18.12 -37.57 -4.92
CA THR A 36 18.41 -38.48 -6.03
C THR A 36 18.24 -37.71 -7.36
N PRO A 37 18.91 -38.13 -8.45
CA PRO A 37 18.76 -37.48 -9.75
C PRO A 37 17.29 -37.39 -10.20
N GLU A 38 16.49 -38.42 -9.95
CA GLU A 38 15.09 -38.49 -10.32
C GLU A 38 14.23 -37.49 -9.50
N SER A 39 14.47 -37.43 -8.19
CA SER A 39 13.76 -36.46 -7.33
C SER A 39 14.17 -35.03 -7.65
N ALA A 40 15.45 -34.78 -7.97
CA ALA A 40 15.93 -33.45 -8.38
C ALA A 40 15.31 -33.00 -9.70
N GLU A 41 15.12 -33.88 -10.67
CA GLU A 41 14.45 -33.60 -11.94
C GLU A 41 12.99 -33.23 -11.74
N LEU A 42 12.26 -33.99 -10.93
CA LEU A 42 10.87 -33.70 -10.61
C LEU A 42 10.70 -32.36 -9.86
N LEU A 43 11.57 -32.08 -8.90
CA LEU A 43 11.58 -30.81 -8.17
C LEU A 43 11.90 -29.64 -9.12
N HIS A 44 12.88 -29.80 -10.00
CA HIS A 44 13.20 -28.79 -11.01
C HIS A 44 12.02 -28.58 -11.99
N ARG A 45 11.39 -29.67 -12.44
CA ARG A 45 10.20 -29.60 -13.29
C ARG A 45 9.06 -28.89 -12.57
N PHE A 46 8.85 -29.16 -11.29
CA PHE A 46 7.88 -28.44 -10.47
C PHE A 46 8.16 -26.92 -10.44
N ASP A 47 9.41 -26.55 -10.21
CA ASP A 47 9.82 -25.14 -10.13
C ASP A 47 9.77 -24.40 -11.48
N THR A 48 9.84 -25.11 -12.59
CA THR A 48 9.77 -24.52 -13.94
C THR A 48 8.35 -24.46 -14.53
N MET A 49 7.38 -25.13 -13.90
CA MET A 49 6.00 -25.17 -14.37
C MET A 49 5.22 -23.94 -13.95
N ILE A 50 4.29 -23.54 -14.81
CA ILE A 50 3.35 -22.46 -14.57
C ILE A 50 1.96 -23.04 -14.53
N GLY A 51 1.25 -22.80 -13.44
CA GLY A 51 -0.13 -23.19 -13.30
C GLY A 51 -0.34 -24.42 -12.40
N SER A 52 -1.32 -24.29 -11.49
CA SER A 52 -1.58 -25.28 -10.44
C SER A 52 -1.97 -26.68 -10.96
N TYR A 53 -2.47 -26.80 -12.20
CA TYR A 53 -2.85 -28.09 -12.78
C TYR A 53 -1.63 -28.92 -13.14
N ASP A 54 -0.66 -28.34 -13.83
CA ASP A 54 0.56 -29.02 -14.24
C ASP A 54 1.43 -29.35 -13.03
N GLN A 55 1.50 -28.44 -12.07
CA GLN A 55 2.20 -28.67 -10.80
C GLN A 55 1.57 -29.81 -9.98
N LYS A 56 0.22 -29.88 -9.94
CA LYS A 56 -0.48 -30.99 -9.26
C LYS A 56 -0.17 -32.35 -9.86
N ALA A 57 0.10 -32.41 -11.16
CA ALA A 57 0.54 -33.65 -11.80
C ALA A 57 1.93 -34.06 -11.29
N VAL A 58 2.87 -33.11 -11.22
CA VAL A 58 4.22 -33.35 -10.68
C VAL A 58 4.19 -33.74 -9.22
N VAL A 59 3.34 -33.08 -8.41
CA VAL A 59 3.13 -33.46 -6.99
C VAL A 59 2.70 -34.92 -6.85
N LYS A 60 1.79 -35.40 -7.72
CA LYS A 60 1.39 -36.81 -7.72
C LYS A 60 2.56 -37.75 -8.06
N GLU A 61 3.42 -37.36 -8.98
CA GLU A 61 4.64 -38.12 -9.30
C GLU A 61 5.62 -38.13 -8.11
N LEU A 62 5.81 -36.97 -7.45
CA LEU A 62 6.62 -36.87 -6.23
C LEU A 62 6.08 -37.76 -5.09
N TYR A 63 4.76 -37.80 -4.88
CA TYR A 63 4.17 -38.73 -3.91
C TYR A 63 4.41 -40.19 -4.28
N ARG A 64 4.30 -40.56 -5.56
CA ARG A 64 4.58 -41.93 -6.02
C ARG A 64 6.03 -42.28 -5.75
N LEU A 65 6.97 -41.40 -6.07
CA LEU A 65 8.39 -41.61 -5.81
C LEU A 65 8.68 -41.70 -4.30
N SER A 66 8.06 -40.85 -3.49
CA SER A 66 8.18 -40.88 -2.02
C SER A 66 7.64 -42.19 -1.40
N LEU A 67 6.65 -42.82 -2.03
CA LEU A 67 6.14 -44.15 -1.58
C LEU A 67 7.07 -45.28 -1.99
N GLN A 68 7.82 -45.15 -3.09
CA GLN A 68 8.83 -46.10 -3.52
C GLN A 68 10.08 -46.04 -2.66
N HIS A 69 10.40 -44.87 -2.11
CA HIS A 69 11.56 -44.59 -1.26
C HIS A 69 11.12 -44.07 0.13
N PRO A 70 10.51 -44.93 0.96
CA PRO A 70 9.99 -44.50 2.27
C PRO A 70 11.08 -44.09 3.26
N GLU A 71 12.32 -44.50 3.03
CA GLU A 71 13.53 -44.15 3.78
C GLU A 71 14.05 -42.74 3.45
N ASP A 72 13.64 -42.15 2.33
CA ASP A 72 14.03 -40.79 1.93
C ASP A 72 13.13 -39.74 2.59
N GLU A 73 13.51 -39.34 3.82
CA GLU A 73 12.80 -38.30 4.56
C GLU A 73 12.86 -36.94 3.86
N VAL A 74 13.95 -36.66 3.16
CA VAL A 74 14.14 -35.38 2.43
C VAL A 74 13.14 -35.26 1.28
N LEU A 75 13.02 -36.34 0.49
CA LEU A 75 12.00 -36.39 -0.57
C LEU A 75 10.58 -36.26 0.00
N ARG A 76 10.32 -36.89 1.15
CA ARG A 76 9.01 -36.86 1.79
C ARG A 76 8.56 -35.43 2.17
N TRP A 77 9.38 -34.71 2.94
CA TRP A 77 8.96 -33.35 3.34
C TRP A 77 9.05 -32.34 2.19
N ARG A 78 9.94 -32.51 1.20
CA ARG A 78 9.93 -31.70 -0.03
C ARG A 78 8.67 -31.89 -0.86
N THR A 79 8.17 -33.11 -0.95
CA THR A 79 6.86 -33.40 -1.57
C THR A 79 5.74 -32.65 -0.87
N LEU A 80 5.74 -32.63 0.49
CA LEU A 80 4.77 -31.86 1.27
C LEU A 80 4.88 -30.35 1.01
N ILE A 81 6.10 -29.82 0.83
CA ILE A 81 6.31 -28.40 0.45
C ILE A 81 5.68 -28.11 -0.91
N CYS A 82 5.99 -28.93 -1.92
CA CYS A 82 5.45 -28.77 -3.27
C CYS A 82 3.92 -28.87 -3.27
N ASP A 83 3.33 -29.81 -2.50
CA ASP A 83 1.89 -29.92 -2.37
C ASP A 83 1.28 -28.69 -1.65
N ALA A 84 1.93 -28.20 -0.60
CA ALA A 84 1.49 -26.98 0.11
C ALA A 84 1.48 -25.74 -0.80
N GLU A 85 2.45 -25.64 -1.72
CA GLU A 85 2.50 -24.56 -2.71
C GLU A 85 1.36 -24.63 -3.73
N THR A 86 0.82 -25.82 -4.02
CA THR A 86 -0.32 -25.99 -4.95
C THR A 86 -1.69 -25.84 -4.30
N ARG A 87 -1.73 -25.76 -2.97
CA ARG A 87 -2.97 -25.67 -2.18
C ARG A 87 -3.08 -24.31 -1.52
N GLY A 88 -4.24 -24.04 -0.93
CA GLY A 88 -4.50 -22.82 -0.18
C GLY A 88 -5.08 -23.09 1.20
N GLY A 89 -5.10 -22.05 2.04
CA GLY A 89 -5.78 -22.05 3.32
C GLY A 89 -5.26 -23.09 4.32
N ALA A 90 -6.19 -23.71 5.03
CA ALA A 90 -5.86 -24.64 6.12
C ALA A 90 -5.15 -25.93 5.63
N GLU A 91 -5.43 -26.37 4.39
CA GLU A 91 -4.73 -27.54 3.83
C GLU A 91 -3.25 -27.25 3.62
N ALA A 92 -2.91 -26.10 3.05
CA ALA A 92 -1.52 -25.67 2.87
C ALA A 92 -0.79 -25.55 4.21
N ILE A 93 -1.43 -24.95 5.23
CA ILE A 93 -0.87 -24.84 6.58
C ILE A 93 -0.65 -26.21 7.21
N SER A 94 -1.59 -27.14 7.04
CA SER A 94 -1.45 -28.50 7.56
C SER A 94 -0.25 -29.22 6.95
N LEU A 95 -0.09 -29.14 5.64
CA LEU A 95 1.07 -29.72 4.92
C LEU A 95 2.39 -29.06 5.34
N GLN A 96 2.38 -27.74 5.50
CA GLN A 96 3.51 -26.99 6.01
C GLN A 96 3.95 -27.49 7.40
N ASN A 97 3.00 -27.66 8.32
CA ASN A 97 3.30 -28.11 9.67
C ASN A 97 3.84 -29.56 9.66
N GLN A 98 3.32 -30.42 8.78
CA GLN A 98 3.86 -31.76 8.59
C GLN A 98 5.28 -31.73 8.05
N ALA A 99 5.58 -30.89 7.04
CA ALA A 99 6.92 -30.75 6.51
C ALA A 99 7.90 -30.21 7.57
N LEU A 100 7.50 -29.21 8.36
CA LEU A 100 8.32 -28.64 9.43
C LEU A 100 8.62 -29.64 10.57
N ALA A 101 7.69 -30.58 10.83
CA ALA A 101 7.90 -31.62 11.85
C ALA A 101 8.98 -32.65 11.44
N LEU A 102 9.25 -32.77 10.13
CA LEU A 102 10.22 -33.74 9.58
C LEU A 102 11.56 -33.09 9.21
N MET A 103 11.60 -31.77 9.03
CA MET A 103 12.73 -31.05 8.44
C MET A 103 13.62 -30.42 9.51
N ASP A 104 14.95 -30.60 9.39
CA ASP A 104 15.90 -29.75 10.11
C ASP A 104 15.99 -28.36 9.43
N THR A 105 15.38 -27.38 10.06
CA THR A 105 15.26 -26.01 9.54
C THR A 105 16.59 -25.27 9.49
N THR A 106 17.60 -25.70 10.22
CA THR A 106 18.94 -25.09 10.22
C THR A 106 19.78 -25.63 9.05
N LEU A 107 19.70 -26.93 8.81
CA LEU A 107 20.40 -27.58 7.71
C LEU A 107 19.76 -27.26 6.34
N TYR A 108 18.44 -27.24 6.29
CA TYR A 108 17.67 -26.98 5.06
C TYR A 108 17.05 -25.58 5.05
N LYS A 109 17.85 -24.55 5.31
CA LYS A 109 17.41 -23.16 5.42
C LYS A 109 16.67 -22.67 4.18
N TYR A 110 17.10 -23.07 2.97
CA TYR A 110 16.43 -22.70 1.72
C TYR A 110 14.99 -23.22 1.67
N ASP A 111 14.79 -24.51 1.94
CA ASP A 111 13.46 -25.13 1.96
C ASP A 111 12.57 -24.54 3.05
N TYR A 112 13.15 -24.22 4.22
CA TYR A 112 12.45 -23.51 5.28
C TYR A 112 11.98 -22.12 4.82
N MET A 113 12.83 -21.33 4.17
CA MET A 113 12.45 -20.02 3.65
C MET A 113 11.40 -20.13 2.55
N ARG A 114 11.48 -21.14 1.70
CA ARG A 114 10.45 -21.46 0.72
C ARG A 114 9.08 -21.73 1.39
N LEU A 115 9.04 -22.52 2.45
CA LEU A 115 7.83 -22.75 3.25
C LEU A 115 7.27 -21.46 3.86
N GLN A 116 8.11 -20.51 4.25
CA GLN A 116 7.63 -19.23 4.76
C GLN A 116 6.84 -18.42 3.69
N ILE A 117 7.08 -18.63 2.39
CA ILE A 117 6.25 -18.05 1.33
C ILE A 117 4.81 -18.61 1.40
N VAL A 118 4.65 -19.92 1.62
CA VAL A 118 3.33 -20.55 1.81
C VAL A 118 2.63 -19.95 3.03
N ARG A 119 3.37 -19.76 4.12
CA ARG A 119 2.86 -19.13 5.35
C ARG A 119 2.47 -17.68 5.13
N ALA A 120 3.28 -16.92 4.41
CA ALA A 120 2.97 -15.54 4.03
C ALA A 120 1.64 -15.47 3.27
N ASN A 121 1.41 -16.40 2.35
CA ASN A 121 0.16 -16.51 1.62
C ASN A 121 -1.05 -16.78 2.54
N ALA A 122 -0.91 -17.67 3.52
CA ALA A 122 -1.96 -17.97 4.49
C ALA A 122 -2.27 -16.78 5.43
N LEU A 123 -1.27 -15.97 5.76
CA LEU A 123 -1.42 -14.77 6.59
C LEU A 123 -2.02 -13.58 5.82
N TYR A 124 -2.00 -13.63 4.49
CA TYR A 124 -2.44 -12.54 3.63
C TYR A 124 -3.84 -12.00 3.94
N LEU A 125 -4.74 -12.85 4.44
CA LEU A 125 -6.12 -12.47 4.75
C LEU A 125 -6.30 -11.90 6.17
N ASN A 126 -5.42 -12.25 7.12
CA ASN A 126 -5.73 -12.09 8.54
C ASN A 126 -4.68 -11.34 9.36
N ASP A 127 -3.41 -11.32 8.92
CA ASP A 127 -2.30 -10.73 9.69
C ASP A 127 -1.29 -10.04 8.76
N LEU A 128 -1.63 -8.83 8.36
CA LEU A 128 -0.82 -8.06 7.41
C LEU A 128 0.54 -7.66 7.99
N GLN A 129 0.62 -7.41 9.30
CA GLN A 129 1.86 -7.03 9.99
C GLN A 129 2.86 -8.18 9.97
N ARG A 130 2.43 -9.36 10.41
CA ARG A 130 3.27 -10.55 10.39
C ARG A 130 3.67 -10.95 8.97
N LEU A 131 2.73 -10.80 8.02
CA LEU A 131 3.01 -10.97 6.59
C LEU A 131 4.15 -10.08 6.12
N TYR A 132 4.09 -8.78 6.43
CA TYR A 132 5.13 -7.82 6.05
C TYR A 132 6.52 -8.24 6.57
N HIS A 133 6.62 -8.62 7.85
CA HIS A 133 7.88 -9.08 8.43
C HIS A 133 8.46 -10.32 7.74
N ILE A 134 7.61 -11.31 7.50
CA ILE A 134 8.02 -12.53 6.81
C ILE A 134 8.53 -12.18 5.41
N LEU A 135 7.79 -11.36 4.65
CA LEU A 135 8.17 -10.99 3.28
C LEU A 135 9.48 -10.19 3.23
N ARG A 136 9.74 -9.31 4.19
CA ARG A 136 11.01 -8.58 4.27
C ARG A 136 12.17 -9.52 4.54
N THR A 137 12.02 -10.44 5.50
CA THR A 137 13.04 -11.45 5.81
C THR A 137 13.33 -12.35 4.60
N LEU A 138 12.27 -12.75 3.88
CA LEU A 138 12.41 -13.56 2.67
C LEU A 138 13.10 -12.81 1.53
N LEU A 139 12.78 -11.53 1.34
CA LEU A 139 13.43 -10.71 0.32
C LEU A 139 14.92 -10.57 0.59
N ASP A 140 15.29 -10.25 1.85
CA ASP A 140 16.68 -10.11 2.26
C ASP A 140 17.44 -11.43 2.01
N TYR A 141 16.88 -12.57 2.42
CA TYR A 141 17.47 -13.89 2.22
C TYR A 141 17.64 -14.27 0.75
N PHE A 142 16.58 -14.18 -0.07
CA PHE A 142 16.65 -14.54 -1.48
C PHE A 142 17.51 -13.57 -2.30
N THR A 143 17.68 -12.33 -1.84
CA THR A 143 18.62 -11.38 -2.43
C THR A 143 20.07 -11.79 -2.12
N GLU A 144 20.35 -12.19 -0.89
CA GLU A 144 21.68 -12.64 -0.46
C GLU A 144 22.16 -13.88 -1.25
N ILE A 145 21.27 -14.85 -1.48
CA ILE A 145 21.62 -16.07 -2.22
C ILE A 145 21.48 -15.93 -3.75
N GLY A 146 20.96 -14.80 -4.24
CA GLY A 146 20.79 -14.52 -5.68
C GLY A 146 19.66 -15.30 -6.35
N ASP A 147 18.66 -15.78 -5.61
CA ASP A 147 17.49 -16.45 -6.18
C ASP A 147 16.48 -15.42 -6.71
N ILE A 148 16.66 -15.06 -7.97
CA ILE A 148 15.84 -14.05 -8.66
C ILE A 148 14.35 -14.46 -8.73
N GLY A 149 14.06 -15.74 -8.94
CA GLY A 149 12.68 -16.24 -9.04
C GLY A 149 11.90 -16.04 -7.76
N ARG A 150 12.50 -16.41 -6.62
CA ARG A 150 11.88 -16.22 -5.32
C ARG A 150 11.84 -14.74 -4.89
N GLN A 151 12.85 -13.95 -5.25
CA GLN A 151 12.79 -12.49 -5.06
C GLN A 151 11.56 -11.88 -5.74
N PHE A 152 11.28 -12.27 -6.98
CA PHE A 152 10.13 -11.77 -7.72
C PHE A 152 8.81 -12.17 -7.09
N GLN A 153 8.70 -13.39 -6.60
CA GLN A 153 7.53 -13.85 -5.85
C GLN A 153 7.30 -13.00 -4.60
N VAL A 154 8.35 -12.74 -3.83
CA VAL A 154 8.27 -11.89 -2.64
C VAL A 154 7.92 -10.46 -2.99
N CYS A 155 8.50 -9.88 -4.06
CA CYS A 155 8.15 -8.55 -4.56
C CYS A 155 6.66 -8.42 -4.91
N TYR A 156 6.07 -9.46 -5.50
CA TYR A 156 4.64 -9.49 -5.78
C TYR A 156 3.80 -9.34 -4.49
N TYR A 157 4.11 -10.13 -3.45
CA TYR A 157 3.39 -10.03 -2.18
C TYR A 157 3.64 -8.71 -1.45
N LEU A 158 4.87 -8.19 -1.47
CA LEU A 158 5.20 -6.88 -0.91
C LEU A 158 4.46 -5.76 -1.63
N GLY A 159 4.35 -5.82 -2.96
CA GLY A 159 3.53 -4.89 -3.73
C GLY A 159 2.07 -4.88 -3.28
N ASN A 160 1.51 -6.06 -2.98
CA ASN A 160 0.15 -6.17 -2.44
C ASN A 160 0.03 -5.60 -1.02
N VAL A 161 1.06 -5.76 -0.19
CA VAL A 161 1.09 -5.15 1.15
C VAL A 161 1.12 -3.64 1.04
N TYR A 162 2.02 -3.07 0.22
CA TYR A 162 2.11 -1.62 0.02
C TYR A 162 0.84 -1.03 -0.60
N ASP A 163 0.19 -1.75 -1.52
CA ASP A 163 -1.12 -1.36 -2.07
C ASP A 163 -2.16 -1.18 -0.97
N ARG A 164 -2.25 -2.14 -0.04
CA ARG A 164 -3.16 -2.06 1.12
C ARG A 164 -2.82 -0.93 2.09
N LEU A 165 -1.54 -0.54 2.16
CA LEU A 165 -1.05 0.59 2.93
C LEU A 165 -1.33 1.93 2.23
N ASN A 166 -1.99 1.94 1.07
CA ASN A 166 -2.15 3.10 0.20
C ASN A 166 -0.81 3.76 -0.21
N GLN A 167 0.29 2.98 -0.14
CA GLN A 167 1.63 3.42 -0.55
C GLN A 167 1.85 3.06 -2.03
N HIS A 168 1.03 3.65 -2.89
CA HIS A 168 0.93 3.30 -4.30
C HIS A 168 2.26 3.43 -5.05
N GLU A 169 3.03 4.47 -4.76
CA GLU A 169 4.36 4.68 -5.35
C GLU A 169 5.33 3.53 -5.01
N ARG A 170 5.39 3.12 -3.73
CA ARG A 170 6.24 2.00 -3.30
C ARG A 170 5.76 0.66 -3.86
N ALA A 171 4.45 0.44 -3.88
CA ALA A 171 3.87 -0.74 -4.51
C ALA A 171 4.28 -0.82 -5.99
N TYR A 172 4.16 0.29 -6.71
CA TYR A 172 4.57 0.40 -8.10
C TYR A 172 6.06 0.08 -8.28
N GLN A 173 6.94 0.72 -7.50
CA GLN A 173 8.39 0.52 -7.58
C GLN A 173 8.78 -0.95 -7.37
N VAL A 174 8.24 -1.59 -6.33
CA VAL A 174 8.53 -3.00 -6.01
C VAL A 174 8.01 -3.94 -7.10
N LEU A 175 6.81 -3.69 -7.65
CA LEU A 175 6.22 -4.50 -8.72
C LEU A 175 6.93 -4.31 -10.07
N MET A 176 7.53 -3.15 -10.30
CA MET A 176 8.27 -2.87 -11.53
C MET A 176 9.62 -3.59 -11.60
N VAL A 177 10.19 -4.02 -10.47
CA VAL A 177 11.44 -4.80 -10.46
C VAL A 177 11.28 -6.09 -11.25
N PRO A 178 10.36 -7.02 -10.88
CA PRO A 178 10.14 -8.25 -11.66
C PRO A 178 9.59 -7.96 -13.06
N TYR A 179 8.74 -6.96 -13.22
CA TYR A 179 8.14 -6.63 -14.51
C TYR A 179 9.20 -6.28 -15.58
N LYS A 180 10.19 -5.45 -15.23
CA LYS A 180 11.29 -5.08 -16.12
C LYS A 180 12.26 -6.25 -16.35
N ALA A 181 12.64 -6.93 -15.29
CA ALA A 181 13.58 -8.05 -15.37
C ALA A 181 13.05 -9.21 -16.23
N LEU A 182 11.73 -9.44 -16.27
CA LEU A 182 11.09 -10.41 -17.15
C LEU A 182 11.33 -10.11 -18.65
N GLU A 183 11.38 -8.85 -19.01
CA GLU A 183 11.70 -8.42 -20.38
C GLU A 183 13.17 -8.68 -20.72
N GLU A 184 14.07 -8.31 -19.80
CA GLU A 184 15.52 -8.48 -19.95
C GLU A 184 15.92 -9.95 -20.05
N HIS A 185 15.21 -10.85 -19.34
CA HIS A 185 15.49 -12.31 -19.36
C HIS A 185 14.73 -13.07 -20.46
N GLY A 186 14.14 -12.38 -21.45
CA GLY A 186 13.48 -13.01 -22.59
C GLY A 186 12.17 -13.75 -22.27
N ARG A 187 11.51 -13.36 -21.20
CA ARG A 187 10.20 -13.91 -20.77
C ARG A 187 9.11 -12.84 -20.66
N PRO A 188 8.90 -12.00 -21.68
CA PRO A 188 7.98 -10.87 -21.60
C PRO A 188 6.52 -11.29 -21.38
N GLU A 189 6.11 -12.48 -21.81
CA GLU A 189 4.75 -13.00 -21.68
C GLU A 189 4.31 -13.11 -20.21
N TYR A 190 5.24 -13.39 -19.29
CA TYR A 190 4.91 -13.51 -17.86
C TYR A 190 4.67 -12.18 -17.16
N ARG A 191 4.95 -11.06 -17.82
CA ARG A 191 4.64 -9.72 -17.28
C ARG A 191 3.15 -9.52 -17.03
N CYS A 192 2.26 -10.21 -17.77
CA CYS A 192 0.82 -10.10 -17.61
C CYS A 192 0.34 -10.39 -16.18
N TYR A 193 1.06 -11.21 -15.42
CA TYR A 193 0.75 -11.48 -14.03
C TYR A 193 0.95 -10.27 -13.11
N TYR A 194 1.84 -9.36 -13.46
CA TYR A 194 2.09 -8.12 -12.70
C TYR A 194 1.22 -6.96 -13.16
N VAL A 195 0.76 -7.01 -14.43
CA VAL A 195 0.05 -5.90 -15.08
C VAL A 195 -1.13 -5.43 -14.26
N ARG A 196 -1.95 -6.35 -13.76
CA ARG A 196 -3.12 -5.97 -12.96
C ARG A 196 -2.76 -5.14 -11.72
N ARG A 197 -1.73 -5.57 -11.00
CA ARG A 197 -1.29 -4.89 -9.78
C ARG A 197 -0.65 -3.54 -10.10
N ILE A 198 0.17 -3.49 -11.13
CA ILE A 198 0.82 -2.26 -11.59
C ILE A 198 -0.24 -1.27 -12.10
N ALA A 199 -1.20 -1.73 -12.91
CA ALA A 199 -2.29 -0.88 -13.40
C ALA A 199 -3.13 -0.30 -12.26
N HIS A 200 -3.36 -1.07 -11.19
CA HIS A 200 -4.05 -0.57 -10.00
C HIS A 200 -3.29 0.59 -9.34
N GLN A 201 -1.96 0.49 -9.23
CA GLN A 201 -1.14 1.57 -8.68
C GLN A 201 -1.14 2.81 -9.58
N ILE A 202 -1.00 2.61 -10.89
CA ILE A 202 -1.06 3.69 -11.89
C ILE A 202 -2.43 4.40 -11.82
N TYR A 203 -3.52 3.64 -11.69
CA TYR A 203 -4.86 4.18 -11.54
C TYR A 203 -5.01 5.00 -10.25
N ALA A 204 -4.52 4.47 -9.13
CA ALA A 204 -4.55 5.14 -7.83
C ALA A 204 -3.70 6.43 -7.80
N MET A 205 -2.64 6.50 -8.61
CA MET A 205 -1.83 7.71 -8.82
C MET A 205 -2.48 8.71 -9.79
N GLY A 206 -3.70 8.46 -10.27
CA GLY A 206 -4.48 9.38 -11.12
C GLY A 206 -4.24 9.22 -12.63
N GLN A 207 -3.43 8.25 -13.05
CA GLN A 207 -3.15 8.00 -14.47
C GLN A 207 -4.14 6.97 -15.04
N HIS A 208 -5.43 7.32 -15.03
CA HIS A 208 -6.54 6.39 -15.30
C HIS A 208 -6.48 5.76 -16.69
N GLN A 209 -6.22 6.56 -17.73
CA GLN A 209 -6.17 6.07 -19.11
C GLN A 209 -5.02 5.08 -19.32
N GLN A 210 -3.84 5.40 -18.81
CA GLN A 210 -2.67 4.52 -18.92
C GLN A 210 -2.91 3.17 -18.24
N ALA A 211 -3.54 3.16 -17.06
CA ALA A 211 -3.90 1.94 -16.34
C ALA A 211 -4.88 1.08 -17.14
N PHE A 212 -5.89 1.72 -17.73
CA PHE A 212 -6.89 1.04 -18.56
C PHE A 212 -6.27 0.43 -19.81
N ASP A 213 -5.46 1.18 -20.55
CA ASP A 213 -4.79 0.72 -21.77
C ASP A 213 -3.84 -0.46 -21.49
N MET A 214 -3.12 -0.40 -20.35
CA MET A 214 -2.26 -1.49 -19.90
C MET A 214 -3.05 -2.78 -19.66
N LEU A 215 -4.21 -2.71 -19.03
CA LEU A 215 -5.08 -3.87 -18.80
C LEU A 215 -5.70 -4.40 -20.11
N ARG A 216 -6.12 -3.52 -21.01
CA ARG A 216 -6.66 -3.91 -22.32
C ARG A 216 -5.63 -4.65 -23.16
N LYS A 217 -4.39 -4.16 -23.17
CA LYS A 217 -3.28 -4.84 -23.83
C LYS A 217 -3.04 -6.22 -23.22
N ALA A 218 -3.02 -6.32 -21.89
CA ALA A 218 -2.83 -7.60 -21.21
C ALA A 218 -3.96 -8.58 -21.45
N GLU A 219 -5.21 -8.12 -21.54
CA GLU A 219 -6.37 -8.98 -21.86
C GLU A 219 -6.18 -9.73 -23.18
N SER A 220 -5.55 -9.11 -24.18
CA SER A 220 -5.32 -9.72 -25.51
C SER A 220 -4.14 -10.71 -25.53
N GLU A 221 -3.33 -10.78 -24.50
CA GLU A 221 -2.16 -11.68 -24.45
C GLU A 221 -2.57 -13.16 -24.43
N PRO A 222 -1.90 -14.03 -25.20
CA PRO A 222 -2.26 -15.46 -25.29
C PRO A 222 -2.21 -16.18 -23.94
N LEU A 223 -1.30 -15.80 -23.06
CA LEU A 223 -1.19 -16.38 -21.71
C LEU A 223 -2.42 -16.04 -20.86
N VAL A 224 -2.90 -14.80 -20.93
CA VAL A 224 -4.11 -14.37 -20.21
C VAL A 224 -5.34 -15.11 -20.72
N GLN A 225 -5.45 -15.32 -22.02
CA GLN A 225 -6.58 -16.05 -22.61
C GLN A 225 -6.61 -17.54 -22.20
N ARG A 226 -5.47 -18.14 -21.89
CA ARG A 226 -5.35 -19.53 -21.43
C ARG A 226 -5.53 -19.67 -19.91
N ASP A 227 -5.08 -18.69 -19.13
CA ASP A 227 -5.22 -18.68 -17.67
C ASP A 227 -6.55 -18.02 -17.27
N THR A 228 -7.56 -18.87 -17.04
CA THR A 228 -8.92 -18.43 -16.70
C THR A 228 -8.95 -17.52 -15.47
N LEU A 229 -8.11 -17.79 -14.46
CA LEU A 229 -8.09 -17.00 -13.21
C LEU A 229 -7.51 -15.62 -13.46
N LEU A 230 -6.38 -15.55 -14.14
CA LEU A 230 -5.74 -14.29 -14.52
C LEU A 230 -6.66 -13.45 -15.42
N HIS A 231 -7.34 -14.09 -16.36
CA HIS A 231 -8.30 -13.43 -17.25
C HIS A 231 -9.46 -12.81 -16.45
N ILE A 232 -10.08 -13.56 -15.53
CA ILE A 232 -11.14 -13.03 -14.65
C ILE A 232 -10.62 -11.83 -13.85
N GLU A 233 -9.41 -11.88 -13.31
CA GLU A 233 -8.84 -10.79 -12.53
C GLU A 233 -8.61 -9.53 -13.37
N ILE A 234 -8.13 -9.67 -14.61
CA ILE A 234 -7.97 -8.55 -15.54
C ILE A 234 -9.32 -7.96 -15.91
N LEU A 235 -10.32 -8.79 -16.25
CA LEU A 235 -11.67 -8.33 -16.55
C LEU A 235 -12.30 -7.57 -15.37
N ARG A 236 -12.08 -8.05 -14.15
CA ARG A 236 -12.57 -7.35 -12.95
C ARG A 236 -11.96 -5.97 -12.81
N SER A 237 -10.66 -5.82 -13.01
CA SER A 237 -9.99 -4.53 -12.93
C SER A 237 -10.42 -3.59 -14.07
N LEU A 238 -10.59 -4.10 -15.28
CA LEU A 238 -11.17 -3.35 -16.39
C LEU A 238 -12.59 -2.85 -16.05
N CYS A 239 -13.43 -3.72 -15.47
CA CYS A 239 -14.77 -3.33 -15.03
C CYS A 239 -14.77 -2.28 -13.94
N GLU A 240 -13.79 -2.30 -13.04
CA GLU A 240 -13.63 -1.27 -11.98
C GLU A 240 -13.21 0.08 -12.58
N PHE A 241 -12.29 0.07 -13.54
CA PHE A 241 -11.67 1.27 -14.11
C PHE A 241 -12.54 1.95 -15.19
N THR A 242 -13.30 1.21 -15.97
CA THR A 242 -14.19 1.83 -16.97
C THR A 242 -15.28 2.68 -16.33
N THR A 243 -15.61 3.80 -16.96
CA THR A 243 -16.72 4.69 -16.54
C THR A 243 -18.03 4.35 -17.24
N SER A 244 -17.98 3.70 -18.40
CA SER A 244 -19.17 3.33 -19.19
C SER A 244 -19.98 2.24 -18.51
N LEU A 245 -21.27 2.47 -18.30
CA LEU A 245 -22.19 1.47 -17.72
C LEU A 245 -22.41 0.30 -18.65
N GLU A 246 -22.47 0.53 -19.96
CA GLU A 246 -22.61 -0.52 -20.96
C GLU A 246 -21.40 -1.46 -20.95
N GLU A 247 -20.22 -0.88 -20.92
CA GLU A 247 -18.98 -1.64 -20.84
C GLU A 247 -18.86 -2.40 -19.50
N LYS A 248 -19.26 -1.79 -18.39
CA LYS A 248 -19.35 -2.48 -17.08
C LYS A 248 -20.29 -3.68 -17.13
N ASP A 249 -21.44 -3.56 -17.77
CA ASP A 249 -22.38 -4.67 -17.92
C ASP A 249 -21.74 -5.82 -18.70
N LEU A 250 -21.17 -5.51 -19.86
CA LEU A 250 -20.55 -6.50 -20.74
C LEU A 250 -19.39 -7.24 -20.04
N ILE A 251 -18.45 -6.48 -19.48
CA ILE A 251 -17.24 -7.05 -18.84
C ILE A 251 -17.60 -7.85 -17.59
N SER A 252 -18.47 -7.32 -16.73
CA SER A 252 -18.85 -8.01 -15.50
C SER A 252 -19.64 -9.29 -15.75
N ARG A 253 -20.48 -9.31 -16.81
CA ARG A 253 -21.21 -10.51 -17.24
C ARG A 253 -20.24 -11.58 -17.74
N ARG A 254 -19.29 -11.20 -18.59
CA ARG A 254 -18.25 -12.11 -19.11
C ARG A 254 -17.39 -12.69 -17.97
N ALA A 255 -16.94 -11.83 -17.03
CA ALA A 255 -16.14 -12.26 -15.89
C ALA A 255 -16.92 -13.26 -15.00
N LEU A 256 -18.21 -12.99 -14.74
CA LEU A 256 -19.07 -13.87 -13.95
C LEU A 256 -19.26 -15.22 -14.66
N GLN A 257 -19.59 -15.23 -15.95
CA GLN A 257 -19.76 -16.46 -16.73
C GLN A 257 -18.51 -17.36 -16.68
N MET A 258 -17.33 -16.76 -16.72
CA MET A 258 -16.08 -17.52 -16.56
C MET A 258 -15.91 -18.07 -15.15
N ALA A 259 -16.32 -17.30 -14.12
CA ALA A 259 -16.19 -17.68 -12.72
C ALA A 259 -17.24 -18.72 -12.27
N GLU A 260 -18.36 -18.86 -12.99
CA GLU A 260 -19.43 -19.83 -12.73
C GLU A 260 -18.97 -21.30 -12.81
N LYS A 261 -17.85 -21.56 -13.46
CA LYS A 261 -17.23 -22.90 -13.48
C LYS A 261 -16.76 -23.36 -12.10
N HIS A 262 -16.54 -22.42 -11.18
CA HIS A 262 -16.09 -22.66 -9.81
C HIS A 262 -16.89 -21.78 -8.83
N PRO A 263 -18.17 -22.05 -8.62
CA PRO A 263 -19.08 -21.17 -7.87
C PRO A 263 -18.75 -21.08 -6.37
N GLU A 264 -17.98 -22.03 -5.85
CA GLU A 264 -17.46 -22.01 -4.46
C GLU A 264 -16.23 -21.11 -4.29
N GLY A 265 -15.60 -20.70 -5.38
CA GLY A 265 -14.37 -19.90 -5.35
C GLY A 265 -14.61 -18.42 -5.09
N LEU A 266 -13.58 -17.74 -4.56
CA LEU A 266 -13.63 -16.29 -4.29
C LEU A 266 -13.86 -15.50 -5.57
N GLN A 267 -13.28 -15.89 -6.71
CA GLN A 267 -13.47 -15.16 -7.97
C GLN A 267 -14.94 -15.05 -8.34
N TYR A 268 -15.71 -16.11 -8.13
CA TYR A 268 -17.16 -16.06 -8.31
C TYR A 268 -17.80 -15.02 -7.37
N THR A 269 -17.47 -15.05 -6.08
CA THR A 269 -17.98 -14.08 -5.10
C THR A 269 -17.64 -12.64 -5.48
N LEU A 270 -16.41 -12.39 -5.95
CA LEU A 270 -15.96 -11.07 -6.37
C LEU A 270 -16.64 -10.61 -7.68
N CYS A 271 -16.91 -11.54 -8.63
CA CYS A 271 -17.68 -11.23 -9.83
C CYS A 271 -19.16 -10.96 -9.50
N CYS A 272 -19.76 -11.70 -8.57
CA CYS A 272 -21.10 -11.41 -8.05
C CYS A 272 -21.15 -10.00 -7.44
N LYS A 273 -20.15 -9.63 -6.66
CA LYS A 273 -20.06 -8.27 -6.11
C LYS A 273 -20.02 -7.20 -7.19
N LEU A 274 -19.25 -7.39 -8.26
CA LEU A 274 -19.22 -6.45 -9.38
C LEU A 274 -20.59 -6.32 -10.06
N ARG A 275 -21.26 -7.44 -10.32
CA ARG A 275 -22.62 -7.46 -10.87
C ARG A 275 -23.60 -6.75 -9.93
N GLY A 276 -23.52 -7.03 -8.65
CA GLY A 276 -24.35 -6.38 -7.64
C GLY A 276 -24.13 -4.86 -7.59
N LYS A 277 -22.90 -4.40 -7.66
CA LYS A 277 -22.56 -2.96 -7.76
C LYS A 277 -23.12 -2.32 -9.04
N TYR A 278 -23.07 -3.03 -10.15
CA TYR A 278 -23.67 -2.57 -11.41
C TYR A 278 -25.18 -2.39 -11.25
N PHE A 279 -25.91 -3.40 -10.77
CA PHE A 279 -27.35 -3.35 -10.58
C PHE A 279 -27.78 -2.32 -9.52
N LEU A 280 -26.98 -2.12 -8.51
CA LEU A 280 -27.21 -1.05 -7.52
C LEU A 280 -27.14 0.34 -8.14
N ARG A 281 -26.18 0.57 -9.04
CA ARG A 281 -26.04 1.84 -9.78
C ARG A 281 -27.15 2.07 -10.80
N THR A 282 -27.69 1.01 -11.37
CA THR A 282 -28.80 1.07 -12.32
C THR A 282 -30.18 0.95 -11.66
N HIS A 283 -30.22 1.03 -10.31
CA HIS A 283 -31.44 0.96 -9.48
C HIS A 283 -32.29 -0.32 -9.67
N GLN A 284 -31.68 -1.39 -10.12
CA GLN A 284 -32.29 -2.72 -10.21
C GLN A 284 -32.06 -3.48 -8.90
N LEU A 285 -32.78 -3.08 -7.83
CA LEU A 285 -32.48 -3.48 -6.47
C LEU A 285 -32.64 -4.97 -6.19
N ASP A 286 -33.62 -5.63 -6.82
CA ASP A 286 -33.82 -7.08 -6.69
C ASP A 286 -32.64 -7.87 -7.29
N SER A 287 -32.21 -7.46 -8.49
CA SER A 287 -31.01 -8.02 -9.12
C SER A 287 -29.76 -7.74 -8.30
N ALA A 288 -29.63 -6.52 -7.76
CA ALA A 288 -28.54 -6.17 -6.88
C ALA A 288 -28.51 -7.07 -5.63
N ARG A 289 -29.70 -7.30 -5.01
CA ARG A 289 -29.83 -8.21 -3.86
C ARG A 289 -29.40 -9.62 -4.20
N HIS A 290 -29.87 -10.16 -5.32
CA HIS A 290 -29.55 -11.51 -5.77
C HIS A 290 -28.03 -11.74 -5.85
N TYR A 291 -27.29 -10.78 -6.41
CA TYR A 291 -25.83 -10.90 -6.55
C TYR A 291 -25.05 -10.53 -5.29
N LEU A 292 -25.55 -9.62 -4.45
CA LEU A 292 -24.80 -9.17 -3.25
C LEU A 292 -25.03 -10.06 -2.03
N GLN A 293 -26.21 -10.73 -1.93
CA GLN A 293 -26.51 -11.60 -0.80
C GLN A 293 -25.47 -12.71 -0.60
N PRO A 294 -25.03 -13.44 -1.64
CA PRO A 294 -23.96 -14.43 -1.49
C PRO A 294 -22.65 -13.85 -0.98
N CYS A 295 -22.34 -12.58 -1.26
CA CYS A 295 -21.06 -11.97 -0.91
C CYS A 295 -20.86 -11.74 0.60
N ILE A 296 -21.95 -11.78 1.37
CA ILE A 296 -21.94 -11.58 2.83
C ILE A 296 -22.15 -12.89 3.61
N GLU A 297 -22.36 -14.01 2.93
CA GLU A 297 -22.46 -15.32 3.57
C GLU A 297 -21.18 -15.65 4.35
N PRO A 298 -21.28 -16.20 5.59
CA PRO A 298 -20.13 -16.44 6.45
C PRO A 298 -18.99 -17.21 5.77
N ALA A 299 -19.33 -18.24 5.00
CA ALA A 299 -18.36 -19.07 4.30
C ALA A 299 -17.62 -18.34 3.18
N ARG A 300 -18.25 -17.35 2.56
CA ARG A 300 -17.71 -16.58 1.43
C ARG A 300 -16.99 -15.32 1.88
N ILE A 301 -17.56 -14.60 2.85
CA ILE A 301 -16.94 -13.37 3.37
C ILE A 301 -15.62 -13.66 4.08
N GLN A 302 -15.47 -14.83 4.72
CA GLN A 302 -14.21 -15.24 5.34
C GLN A 302 -13.09 -15.51 4.34
N GLN A 303 -13.40 -15.77 3.08
CA GLN A 303 -12.41 -15.90 2.02
C GLN A 303 -11.89 -14.54 1.55
N CYS A 304 -12.61 -13.46 1.82
CA CYS A 304 -12.19 -12.10 1.50
C CYS A 304 -11.18 -11.59 2.52
N ASP A 305 -10.23 -10.81 2.04
CA ASP A 305 -9.35 -9.99 2.88
C ASP A 305 -10.11 -8.83 3.55
N LEU A 306 -9.47 -8.13 4.49
CA LEU A 306 -10.10 -7.03 5.20
C LEU A 306 -10.69 -5.95 4.27
N PRO A 307 -9.96 -5.44 3.24
CA PRO A 307 -10.54 -4.52 2.26
C PRO A 307 -11.74 -5.09 1.52
N GLY A 308 -11.67 -6.38 1.15
CA GLY A 308 -12.77 -7.08 0.49
C GLY A 308 -14.00 -7.23 1.36
N ARG A 309 -13.82 -7.52 2.66
CA ARG A 309 -14.91 -7.58 3.67
C ARG A 309 -15.53 -6.21 3.88
N TYR A 310 -14.70 -5.19 4.10
CA TYR A 310 -15.12 -3.79 4.23
C TYR A 310 -16.02 -3.38 3.07
N ASP A 311 -15.56 -3.57 1.83
CA ASP A 311 -16.28 -3.21 0.62
C ASP A 311 -17.59 -4.01 0.47
N SER A 312 -17.60 -5.29 0.81
CA SER A 312 -18.79 -6.13 0.74
C SER A 312 -19.88 -5.69 1.73
N TYR A 313 -19.50 -5.38 2.97
CA TYR A 313 -20.45 -4.85 3.97
C TYR A 313 -20.97 -3.47 3.58
N LYS A 314 -20.09 -2.59 3.09
CA LYS A 314 -20.45 -1.26 2.65
C LYS A 314 -21.47 -1.28 1.50
N VAL A 315 -21.24 -2.10 0.48
CA VAL A 315 -22.16 -2.21 -0.67
C VAL A 315 -23.49 -2.82 -0.25
N MET A 316 -23.48 -3.79 0.68
CA MET A 316 -24.71 -4.36 1.24
C MET A 316 -25.50 -3.33 2.04
N ALA A 317 -24.84 -2.52 2.85
CA ALA A 317 -25.48 -1.41 3.56
C ALA A 317 -26.14 -0.40 2.61
N GLN A 318 -25.46 -0.06 1.51
CA GLN A 318 -25.99 0.81 0.47
C GLN A 318 -27.25 0.24 -0.20
N LEU A 319 -27.25 -1.07 -0.51
CA LEU A 319 -28.42 -1.75 -1.05
C LEU A 319 -29.61 -1.69 -0.09
N LEU A 320 -29.38 -2.04 1.19
CA LEU A 320 -30.42 -2.08 2.20
C LEU A 320 -31.01 -0.70 2.50
N ALA A 321 -30.17 0.34 2.45
CA ALA A 321 -30.64 1.73 2.55
C ALA A 321 -31.58 2.09 1.40
N GLN A 322 -31.25 1.72 0.16
CA GLN A 322 -32.14 1.94 -1.00
C GLN A 322 -33.41 1.09 -0.96
N LEU A 323 -33.38 -0.04 -0.24
CA LEU A 323 -34.55 -0.89 -0.02
C LEU A 323 -35.41 -0.47 1.19
N ASN A 324 -35.15 0.72 1.76
CA ASN A 324 -35.83 1.23 2.96
C ASN A 324 -35.78 0.29 4.17
N GLN A 325 -34.62 -0.36 4.39
CA GLN A 325 -34.34 -1.24 5.53
C GLN A 325 -33.24 -0.60 6.42
N PRO A 326 -33.54 0.48 7.16
CA PRO A 326 -32.52 1.27 7.85
C PRO A 326 -31.77 0.51 8.94
N ASP A 327 -32.44 -0.34 9.71
CA ASP A 327 -31.81 -1.12 10.80
C ASP A 327 -30.77 -2.10 10.24
N SER A 328 -31.14 -2.80 9.17
CA SER A 328 -30.23 -3.73 8.49
C SER A 328 -29.08 -2.99 7.78
N ALA A 329 -29.37 -1.83 7.20
CA ALA A 329 -28.34 -0.98 6.59
C ALA A 329 -27.34 -0.48 7.63
N TYR A 330 -27.82 -0.04 8.80
CA TYR A 330 -26.98 0.38 9.91
C TYR A 330 -26.09 -0.76 10.41
N TYR A 331 -26.64 -1.96 10.60
CA TYR A 331 -25.89 -3.14 11.01
C TYR A 331 -24.70 -3.46 10.09
N TYR A 332 -24.90 -3.42 8.77
CA TYR A 332 -23.81 -3.67 7.83
C TYR A 332 -22.86 -2.47 7.71
N MET A 333 -23.33 -1.25 7.91
CA MET A 333 -22.48 -0.08 7.98
C MET A 333 -21.55 -0.13 9.20
N GLU A 334 -22.07 -0.53 10.36
CA GLU A 334 -21.28 -0.74 11.57
C GLU A 334 -20.21 -1.82 11.36
N LYS A 335 -20.58 -2.97 10.78
CA LYS A 335 -19.59 -4.00 10.40
C LYS A 335 -18.52 -3.50 9.45
N SER A 336 -18.90 -2.69 8.48
CA SER A 336 -17.98 -2.04 7.57
C SER A 336 -16.99 -1.14 8.31
N ASN A 337 -17.48 -0.30 9.22
CA ASN A 337 -16.66 0.61 10.01
C ASN A 337 -15.70 -0.13 10.93
N LEU A 338 -16.16 -1.14 11.68
CA LEU A 338 -15.31 -1.99 12.52
C LEU A 338 -14.19 -2.67 11.71
N THR A 339 -14.53 -3.12 10.49
CA THR A 339 -13.53 -3.73 9.59
C THR A 339 -12.51 -2.69 9.13
N ASN A 340 -12.94 -1.47 8.83
CA ASN A 340 -12.06 -0.36 8.47
C ASN A 340 -11.15 0.06 9.62
N ASP A 341 -11.67 0.15 10.84
CA ASP A 341 -10.89 0.52 12.02
C ASP A 341 -9.79 -0.51 12.31
N SER A 342 -10.11 -1.80 12.16
CA SER A 342 -9.14 -2.89 12.24
C SER A 342 -8.06 -2.77 11.17
N LEU A 343 -8.44 -2.41 9.94
CA LEU A 343 -7.49 -2.17 8.85
C LEU A 343 -6.58 -0.98 9.17
N VAL A 344 -7.16 0.16 9.57
CA VAL A 344 -6.40 1.38 9.91
C VAL A 344 -5.42 1.13 11.05
N GLY A 345 -5.82 0.45 12.12
CA GLY A 345 -4.94 0.09 13.21
C GLY A 345 -3.75 -0.77 12.77
N THR A 346 -4.02 -1.76 11.92
CA THR A 346 -2.95 -2.60 11.33
C THR A 346 -1.99 -1.77 10.46
N LEU A 347 -2.52 -0.84 9.66
CA LEU A 347 -1.73 0.03 8.80
C LEU A 347 -0.81 0.94 9.61
N GLN A 348 -1.32 1.55 10.68
CA GLN A 348 -0.53 2.41 11.58
C GLN A 348 0.65 1.65 12.20
N ASN A 349 0.44 0.42 12.65
CA ASN A 349 1.49 -0.41 13.22
C ASN A 349 2.60 -0.70 12.19
N ILE A 350 2.24 -1.08 10.96
CA ILE A 350 3.22 -1.38 9.90
C ILE A 350 4.00 -0.12 9.50
N ILE A 351 3.33 1.03 9.38
CA ILE A 351 4.00 2.30 9.07
C ILE A 351 4.99 2.67 10.16
N SER A 352 4.59 2.53 11.43
CA SER A 352 5.46 2.80 12.58
C SER A 352 6.71 1.90 12.57
N GLU A 353 6.55 0.61 12.30
CA GLU A 353 7.66 -0.34 12.19
C GLU A 353 8.58 -0.04 11.01
N GLU A 354 8.02 0.35 9.87
CA GLU A 354 8.82 0.73 8.69
C GLU A 354 9.64 1.98 8.95
N VAL A 355 9.08 2.96 9.67
CA VAL A 355 9.80 4.14 10.13
C VAL A 355 10.93 3.76 11.08
N ILE A 356 10.67 2.92 12.08
CA ILE A 356 11.70 2.43 13.02
C ILE A 356 12.81 1.70 12.26
N ARG A 357 12.47 0.83 11.32
CA ARG A 357 13.45 0.10 10.51
C ARG A 357 14.27 1.04 9.62
N SER A 358 13.63 2.01 8.98
CA SER A 358 14.34 3.00 8.16
C SER A 358 15.32 3.85 8.99
N ILE A 359 14.96 4.16 10.24
CA ILE A 359 15.86 4.82 11.18
C ILE A 359 17.05 3.91 11.52
N ALA A 360 16.78 2.63 11.82
CA ALA A 360 17.83 1.65 12.15
C ALA A 360 18.76 1.39 10.95
N ASP A 361 18.23 1.31 9.73
CA ASP A 361 19.03 1.16 8.51
C ASP A 361 19.86 2.42 8.23
N ASN A 362 19.30 3.61 8.46
CA ASN A 362 20.05 4.87 8.38
C ASN A 362 21.14 4.96 9.46
N GLU A 363 20.86 4.50 10.69
CA GLU A 363 21.87 4.42 11.74
C GLU A 363 23.00 3.47 11.38
N LYS A 364 22.69 2.29 10.82
CA LYS A 364 23.72 1.36 10.31
C LYS A 364 24.55 1.98 9.19
N GLN A 365 23.92 2.67 8.23
CA GLN A 365 24.63 3.38 7.18
C GLN A 365 25.53 4.49 7.76
N ILE A 366 25.02 5.24 8.74
CA ILE A 366 25.81 6.26 9.44
C ILE A 366 26.98 5.61 10.19
N GLN A 367 26.76 4.47 10.86
CA GLN A 367 27.84 3.72 11.51
C GLN A 367 28.85 3.18 10.50
N HIS A 368 28.41 2.61 9.37
CA HIS A 368 29.31 2.17 8.29
C HIS A 368 30.11 3.35 7.71
N MET A 369 29.46 4.50 7.49
CA MET A 369 30.16 5.72 7.04
C MET A 369 31.14 6.24 8.09
N LYS A 370 30.79 6.17 9.39
CA LYS A 370 31.72 6.50 10.47
C LYS A 370 32.93 5.57 10.50
N VAL A 371 32.70 4.27 10.45
CA VAL A 371 33.80 3.27 10.42
C VAL A 371 34.67 3.43 9.18
N ARG A 372 34.07 3.69 8.03
CA ARG A 372 34.81 3.98 6.79
C ARG A 372 35.58 5.31 6.88
N SER A 373 34.94 6.33 7.40
CA SER A 373 35.56 7.63 7.70
C SER A 373 36.69 7.53 8.72
N GLU A 374 36.53 6.68 9.74
CA GLU A 374 37.61 6.42 10.72
C GLU A 374 38.77 5.64 10.10
N ARG A 375 38.51 4.67 9.21
CA ARG A 375 39.57 3.99 8.44
C ARG A 375 40.31 4.96 7.51
N GLU A 376 39.58 5.76 6.77
CA GLU A 376 40.15 6.78 5.89
C GLU A 376 40.92 7.84 6.70
N ARG A 377 40.38 8.24 7.88
CA ARG A 377 41.08 9.12 8.83
C ARG A 377 42.33 8.48 9.39
N THR A 378 42.32 7.20 9.70
CA THR A 378 43.49 6.48 10.23
C THR A 378 44.60 6.38 9.16
N ILE A 379 44.22 6.09 7.93
CA ILE A 379 45.16 6.08 6.79
C ILE A 379 45.69 7.48 6.52
N LEU A 380 44.81 8.50 6.54
CA LEU A 380 45.22 9.90 6.37
C LEU A 380 46.09 10.37 7.52
N ALA A 381 45.78 9.96 8.77
CA ALA A 381 46.57 10.29 9.95
C ALA A 381 47.96 9.64 9.92
N LEU A 382 48.10 8.42 9.36
CA LEU A 382 49.40 7.79 9.16
C LEU A 382 50.23 8.51 8.07
N LEU A 383 49.57 8.95 6.99
CA LEU A 383 50.21 9.75 5.94
C LEU A 383 50.57 11.17 6.42
N LEU A 384 49.68 11.78 7.25
CA LEU A 384 49.93 13.11 7.85
C LEU A 384 51.00 13.05 8.95
N ASN A 385 51.09 11.96 9.75
CA ASN A 385 52.17 11.79 10.71
C ASN A 385 53.55 11.75 10.01
N PHE A 386 53.62 11.16 8.82
CA PHE A 386 54.84 11.18 8.03
C PHE A 386 55.16 12.60 7.50
N ALA A 387 54.15 13.35 7.10
CA ALA A 387 54.30 14.75 6.69
C ALA A 387 54.48 15.72 7.87
N LEU A 388 53.91 15.38 9.06
CA LEU A 388 53.97 16.24 10.26
C LEU A 388 55.36 16.31 10.87
N ILE A 389 56.21 15.26 10.72
CA ILE A 389 57.62 15.30 11.12
C ILE A 389 58.38 16.45 10.41
N VAL A 390 57.88 16.86 9.24
CA VAL A 390 58.47 17.92 8.42
C VAL A 390 57.88 19.32 8.72
N CYS A 391 56.62 19.39 9.20
CA CYS A 391 55.89 20.68 9.31
C CYS A 391 55.45 21.10 10.72
N VAL A 392 55.98 20.47 11.78
CA VAL A 392 55.49 20.59 13.19
C VAL A 392 55.52 22.03 13.73
N ALA A 393 56.45 22.85 13.34
CA ALA A 393 56.59 24.22 13.93
C ALA A 393 55.51 25.20 13.38
N PHE A 394 55.00 25.00 12.16
CA PHE A 394 54.06 25.95 11.53
C PHE A 394 52.59 25.57 11.74
N ALA A 395 52.31 24.26 11.91
CA ALA A 395 50.96 23.74 12.07
C ALA A 395 50.35 24.05 13.44
N PHE A 396 51.16 24.18 14.50
CA PHE A 396 50.65 24.31 15.88
C PHE A 396 49.86 25.61 16.11
N TYR A 397 50.30 26.73 15.51
CA TYR A 397 49.62 28.01 15.66
C TYR A 397 48.31 28.09 14.83
N SER A 398 48.33 27.55 13.64
CA SER A 398 47.13 27.49 12.77
C SER A 398 46.07 26.56 13.32
N PHE A 399 46.47 25.43 13.94
CA PHE A 399 45.59 24.44 14.52
C PHE A 399 44.79 24.96 15.75
N TYR A 400 45.43 25.79 16.58
CA TYR A 400 44.74 26.35 17.74
C TYR A 400 43.61 27.31 17.37
N LYS A 401 43.82 28.13 16.35
CA LYS A 401 42.84 29.10 15.84
C LYS A 401 41.67 28.39 15.10
N TRP A 402 41.98 27.32 14.35
CA TRP A 402 40.97 26.54 13.63
C TRP A 402 40.04 25.74 14.57
N ARG A 403 40.57 25.19 15.65
CA ARG A 403 39.82 24.42 16.64
C ARG A 403 38.71 25.23 17.35
N LYS A 404 38.98 26.50 17.60
CA LYS A 404 38.02 27.40 18.22
C LYS A 404 36.82 27.71 17.32
N ASN A 405 37.06 27.92 16.03
CA ASN A 405 36.04 28.25 15.05
C ASN A 405 35.19 27.02 14.63
N SER A 406 35.79 25.82 14.63
CA SER A 406 35.11 24.58 14.28
C SER A 406 34.10 24.12 15.36
N GLN A 407 34.39 24.36 16.62
CA GLN A 407 33.47 24.01 17.71
C GLN A 407 32.19 24.87 17.71
N GLU A 408 32.30 26.13 17.32
CA GLU A 408 31.13 27.01 17.20
C GLU A 408 30.25 26.66 15.99
N ALA A 409 30.86 26.24 14.88
CA ALA A 409 30.13 25.82 13.68
C ALA A 409 29.36 24.50 13.88
N LEU A 410 29.96 23.53 14.57
CA LEU A 410 29.32 22.24 14.87
C LEU A 410 28.12 22.37 15.81
N ARG A 411 28.15 23.30 16.77
CA ARG A 411 27.00 23.58 17.65
C ARG A 411 25.80 24.11 16.84
N LYS A 412 26.03 25.02 15.90
CA LYS A 412 24.97 25.59 15.07
C LYS A 412 24.36 24.58 14.08
N ILE A 413 25.17 23.64 13.54
CA ILE A 413 24.68 22.60 12.64
C ILE A 413 23.79 21.60 13.40
N HIS A 414 24.17 21.21 14.60
CA HIS A 414 23.42 20.26 15.42
C HIS A 414 22.06 20.84 15.90
N GLU A 415 22.01 22.14 16.20
CA GLU A 415 20.75 22.83 16.53
C GLU A 415 19.80 22.87 15.31
N ASN A 416 20.33 23.16 14.10
CA ASN A 416 19.52 23.20 12.88
C ASN A 416 19.00 21.82 12.45
N GLU A 417 19.79 20.75 12.62
CA GLU A 417 19.32 19.38 12.33
C GLU A 417 18.25 18.91 13.29
N LYS A 418 18.34 19.30 14.58
CA LYS A 418 17.33 18.98 15.58
C LYS A 418 15.99 19.65 15.28
N LEU A 419 16.03 20.95 14.92
CA LEU A 419 14.84 21.69 14.50
C LEU A 419 14.19 21.11 13.23
N LYS A 420 15.00 20.71 12.24
CA LYS A 420 14.51 20.13 10.99
C LYS A 420 13.85 18.77 11.18
N LYS A 421 14.35 17.98 12.15
CA LYS A 421 13.79 16.67 12.50
C LYS A 421 12.48 16.78 13.26
N GLU A 422 12.37 17.75 14.17
CA GLU A 422 11.13 18.05 14.90
C GLU A 422 10.02 18.57 13.98
N MET A 423 10.36 19.40 12.99
CA MET A 423 9.40 19.85 11.97
C MET A 423 8.94 18.71 11.04
N GLY A 424 9.84 17.78 10.67
CA GLY A 424 9.49 16.62 9.84
C GLY A 424 8.50 15.67 10.52
N GLN A 425 8.70 15.36 11.79
CA GLN A 425 7.82 14.49 12.57
C GLN A 425 6.43 15.13 12.83
N ARG A 426 6.36 16.45 12.97
CA ARG A 426 5.09 17.17 13.08
C ARG A 426 4.28 17.09 11.78
N ASN A 427 4.92 17.34 10.64
CA ASN A 427 4.24 17.30 9.34
C ASN A 427 3.67 15.91 9.00
N GLU A 428 4.38 14.84 9.34
CA GLU A 428 3.96 13.47 9.08
C GLU A 428 2.69 13.10 9.88
N LYS A 429 2.60 13.52 11.15
CA LYS A 429 1.39 13.38 11.98
C LYS A 429 0.18 14.08 11.37
N TYR A 430 0.34 15.32 10.91
CA TYR A 430 -0.74 16.07 10.27
C TYR A 430 -1.18 15.47 8.94
N THR A 431 -0.23 14.97 8.15
CA THR A 431 -0.52 14.36 6.86
C THR A 431 -1.34 13.08 7.04
N THR A 432 -0.97 12.24 8.00
CA THR A 432 -1.67 10.97 8.25
C THR A 432 -3.09 11.19 8.81
N ALA A 433 -3.25 12.10 9.79
CA ALA A 433 -4.56 12.44 10.34
C ALA A 433 -5.51 13.03 9.27
N ASN A 434 -4.99 13.90 8.40
CA ASN A 434 -5.78 14.53 7.36
C ASN A 434 -6.12 13.60 6.19
N ILE A 435 -5.28 12.59 5.87
CA ILE A 435 -5.59 11.54 4.88
C ILE A 435 -6.74 10.68 5.40
N ILE A 436 -6.72 10.28 6.67
CA ILE A 436 -7.78 9.51 7.31
C ILE A 436 -9.11 10.28 7.31
N LEU A 437 -9.07 11.58 7.65
CA LEU A 437 -10.25 12.47 7.60
C LEU A 437 -10.80 12.65 6.18
N ALA A 438 -9.94 12.75 5.17
CA ALA A 438 -10.34 12.87 3.78
C ALA A 438 -11.02 11.60 3.25
N ASP A 439 -10.54 10.41 3.65
CA ASP A 439 -11.16 9.13 3.28
C ASP A 439 -12.55 8.96 3.92
N HIS A 440 -12.71 9.31 5.19
CA HIS A 440 -14.04 9.34 5.83
C HIS A 440 -14.99 10.32 5.15
N LYS A 441 -14.51 11.51 4.78
CA LYS A 441 -15.30 12.51 4.07
C LYS A 441 -15.73 12.04 2.66
N ASN A 442 -14.86 11.33 1.94
CA ASN A 442 -15.19 10.75 0.64
C ASN A 442 -16.27 9.67 0.73
N VAL A 443 -16.22 8.80 1.73
CA VAL A 443 -17.25 7.79 1.99
C VAL A 443 -18.61 8.45 2.28
N ILE A 444 -18.63 9.46 3.12
CA ILE A 444 -19.85 10.21 3.47
C ILE A 444 -20.38 10.98 2.25
N ASN A 445 -19.53 11.59 1.43
CA ASN A 445 -19.93 12.27 0.19
C ASN A 445 -20.54 11.30 -0.83
N THR A 446 -19.98 10.09 -0.96
CA THR A 446 -20.51 9.05 -1.85
C THR A 446 -21.89 8.59 -1.40
N ILE A 447 -22.09 8.37 -0.10
CA ILE A 447 -23.40 8.06 0.49
C ILE A 447 -24.37 9.22 0.24
N SER A 448 -23.93 10.46 0.40
CA SER A 448 -24.75 11.67 0.15
C SER A 448 -25.16 11.81 -1.31
N GLN A 449 -24.29 11.50 -2.26
CA GLN A 449 -24.60 11.49 -3.69
C GLN A 449 -25.62 10.41 -4.05
N ILE A 450 -25.46 9.20 -3.51
CA ILE A 450 -26.38 8.08 -3.74
C ILE A 450 -27.78 8.40 -3.21
N VAL A 451 -27.87 8.98 -2.00
CA VAL A 451 -29.15 9.37 -1.39
C VAL A 451 -29.82 10.57 -2.10
N SER A 452 -29.03 11.39 -2.83
CA SER A 452 -29.57 12.60 -3.47
C SER A 452 -30.07 12.39 -4.90
N GLN A 453 -29.83 11.22 -5.51
CA GLN A 453 -30.11 11.01 -6.94
C GLN A 453 -31.46 10.39 -7.26
N ASP A 454 -32.14 9.68 -6.36
CA ASP A 454 -33.42 9.03 -6.68
C ASP A 454 -34.34 8.85 -5.46
N THR A 455 -35.36 9.71 -5.32
CA THR A 455 -36.54 9.35 -4.52
C THR A 455 -37.80 9.93 -5.17
N PRO A 456 -38.85 9.10 -5.39
CA PRO A 456 -40.19 9.58 -5.69
C PRO A 456 -40.81 10.33 -4.48
N ASP A 457 -41.79 11.17 -4.72
CA ASP A 457 -42.35 12.20 -3.82
C ASP A 457 -42.83 11.72 -2.42
N SER A 458 -43.00 10.42 -2.15
CA SER A 458 -43.44 9.89 -0.85
C SER A 458 -42.29 9.62 0.17
N ASP A 459 -41.03 9.59 -0.26
CA ASP A 459 -39.89 9.27 0.60
C ASP A 459 -39.03 10.51 0.96
N LYS A 460 -39.53 11.70 0.69
CA LYS A 460 -38.81 12.95 0.91
C LYS A 460 -38.41 13.19 2.37
N ASP A 461 -39.13 12.61 3.32
CA ASP A 461 -38.84 12.84 4.75
C ASP A 461 -37.68 11.96 5.26
N VAL A 462 -37.56 10.72 4.80
CA VAL A 462 -36.44 9.83 5.17
C VAL A 462 -35.15 10.28 4.47
N ALA A 463 -35.22 10.60 3.19
CA ALA A 463 -34.11 11.19 2.44
C ALA A 463 -33.70 12.56 3.03
N ARG A 464 -34.64 13.34 3.56
CA ARG A 464 -34.35 14.61 4.22
C ARG A 464 -33.72 14.45 5.60
N GLN A 465 -34.11 13.41 6.37
CA GLN A 465 -33.51 13.09 7.66
C GLN A 465 -32.10 12.50 7.47
N VAL A 466 -31.89 11.57 6.53
CA VAL A 466 -30.58 11.04 6.19
C VAL A 466 -29.69 12.14 5.62
N LYS A 467 -30.22 13.00 4.74
CA LYS A 467 -29.52 14.17 4.22
C LYS A 467 -29.18 15.20 5.32
N ASN A 468 -30.01 15.34 6.33
CA ASN A 468 -29.72 16.20 7.49
C ASN A 468 -28.68 15.59 8.41
N VAL A 469 -28.73 14.27 8.70
CA VAL A 469 -27.72 13.57 9.48
C VAL A 469 -26.37 13.59 8.74
N ILE A 470 -26.37 13.32 7.45
CA ILE A 470 -25.19 13.43 6.59
C ILE A 470 -24.68 14.88 6.55
N ARG A 471 -25.58 15.86 6.44
CA ARG A 471 -25.21 17.29 6.42
C ARG A 471 -24.65 17.77 7.75
N THR A 472 -25.13 17.24 8.87
CA THR A 472 -24.64 17.56 10.22
C THR A 472 -23.25 16.96 10.47
N HIS A 473 -22.93 15.81 9.84
CA HIS A 473 -21.60 15.19 9.91
C HIS A 473 -20.66 15.63 8.77
N LEU A 474 -21.19 16.23 7.70
CA LEU A 474 -20.45 16.79 6.56
C LEU A 474 -20.19 18.29 6.68
N THR A 475 -20.75 18.98 7.70
CA THR A 475 -20.38 20.37 7.89
C THR A 475 -18.88 20.44 8.10
N ASP A 476 -18.25 21.19 7.24
CA ASP A 476 -16.84 21.50 7.12
C ASP A 476 -16.19 21.93 8.47
N GLU A 477 -17.02 22.15 9.47
CA GLU A 477 -16.68 22.63 10.79
C GLU A 477 -16.02 21.56 11.66
N THR A 478 -16.55 20.34 11.76
CA THR A 478 -16.02 19.33 12.69
C THR A 478 -14.61 18.84 12.35
N GLY A 479 -14.30 18.65 11.08
CA GLY A 479 -12.94 18.25 10.65
C GLY A 479 -11.94 19.40 10.77
N TRP A 480 -12.39 20.61 10.48
CA TRP A 480 -11.58 21.81 10.66
C TRP A 480 -11.41 22.16 12.14
N ASP A 481 -12.42 22.00 12.96
CA ASP A 481 -12.37 22.31 14.39
C ASP A 481 -11.40 21.38 15.13
N THR A 482 -11.44 20.08 14.81
CA THR A 482 -10.47 19.12 15.37
C THR A 482 -9.04 19.45 14.89
N PHE A 483 -8.87 19.73 13.62
CA PHE A 483 -7.58 20.14 13.07
C PHE A 483 -7.10 21.45 13.67
N SER A 484 -7.97 22.45 13.81
CA SER A 484 -7.60 23.76 14.33
C SER A 484 -7.18 23.69 15.81
N LEU A 485 -7.79 22.80 16.60
CA LEU A 485 -7.40 22.53 17.98
C LEU A 485 -5.99 21.91 18.08
N GLU A 486 -5.68 20.90 17.24
CA GLU A 486 -4.34 20.31 17.21
C GLU A 486 -3.30 21.31 16.66
N PHE A 487 -3.66 22.05 15.63
CA PHE A 487 -2.81 23.10 15.08
C PHE A 487 -2.50 24.19 16.09
N GLU A 488 -3.49 24.61 16.90
CA GLU A 488 -3.33 25.61 17.94
C GLU A 488 -2.42 25.12 19.08
N ASN A 489 -2.39 23.81 19.36
CA ASN A 489 -1.44 23.23 20.32
C ASN A 489 0.01 23.34 19.83
N ASP A 490 0.25 23.21 18.51
CA ASP A 490 1.60 23.28 17.96
C ASP A 490 2.03 24.71 17.60
N TYR A 491 1.07 25.57 17.23
CA TYR A 491 1.28 26.98 16.87
C TYR A 491 0.34 27.91 17.65
N PRO A 492 0.53 28.03 18.97
CA PRO A 492 -0.37 28.79 19.83
C PRO A 492 -0.53 30.24 19.37
N GLY A 493 -1.79 30.67 19.16
CA GLY A 493 -2.15 32.04 18.78
C GLY A 493 -1.98 32.38 17.32
N LEU A 494 -1.42 31.49 16.48
CA LEU A 494 -1.18 31.80 15.06
C LEU A 494 -2.49 31.94 14.27
N LEU A 495 -3.51 31.13 14.53
CA LEU A 495 -4.80 31.21 13.84
C LEU A 495 -5.50 32.55 14.10
N ASP A 496 -5.51 32.98 15.36
CA ASP A 496 -6.12 34.25 15.75
C ASP A 496 -5.30 35.45 15.24
N LEU A 497 -3.99 35.34 15.23
CA LEU A 497 -3.11 36.34 14.65
C LEU A 497 -3.39 36.54 13.15
N VAL A 498 -3.50 35.46 12.37
CA VAL A 498 -3.79 35.52 10.94
C VAL A 498 -5.20 36.09 10.70
N ARG A 499 -6.20 35.74 11.52
CA ARG A 499 -7.55 36.28 11.40
C ARG A 499 -7.62 37.79 11.70
N THR A 500 -6.90 38.22 12.72
CA THR A 500 -6.90 39.64 13.14
C THR A 500 -6.08 40.50 12.17
N THR A 501 -4.96 40.02 11.72
CA THR A 501 -4.09 40.76 10.79
C THR A 501 -4.68 40.85 9.38
N TYR A 502 -5.39 39.79 8.94
CA TYR A 502 -5.95 39.71 7.57
C TYR A 502 -7.46 39.42 7.57
N PRO A 503 -8.31 40.36 8.01
CA PRO A 503 -9.77 40.16 8.11
C PRO A 503 -10.47 39.95 6.76
N SER A 504 -9.79 40.21 5.64
CA SER A 504 -10.29 39.96 4.28
C SER A 504 -10.28 38.47 3.86
N LEU A 505 -9.63 37.61 4.62
CA LEU A 505 -9.59 36.17 4.33
C LEU A 505 -10.95 35.53 4.62
N THR A 506 -11.48 34.80 3.63
CA THR A 506 -12.67 33.98 3.86
C THR A 506 -12.28 32.71 4.66
N PRO A 507 -13.23 31.98 5.29
CA PRO A 507 -12.93 30.73 5.99
C PRO A 507 -12.17 29.73 5.13
N THR A 508 -12.52 29.62 3.84
CA THR A 508 -11.81 28.76 2.89
C THR A 508 -10.40 29.28 2.56
N ASP A 509 -10.24 30.60 2.45
CA ASP A 509 -8.91 31.19 2.23
C ASP A 509 -8.00 30.94 3.45
N LEU A 510 -8.53 31.03 4.66
CA LEU A 510 -7.80 30.72 5.89
C LEU A 510 -7.36 29.25 5.91
N LYS A 511 -8.25 28.31 5.59
CA LYS A 511 -7.92 26.89 5.49
C LYS A 511 -6.79 26.64 4.47
N VAL A 512 -6.90 27.24 3.27
CA VAL A 512 -5.84 27.12 2.24
C VAL A 512 -4.53 27.73 2.71
N CYS A 513 -4.59 28.86 3.42
CA CYS A 513 -3.45 29.54 3.99
C CYS A 513 -2.70 28.64 4.98
N ILE A 514 -3.41 28.11 5.97
CA ILE A 514 -2.84 27.25 7.02
C ILE A 514 -2.35 25.91 6.46
N TYR A 515 -3.10 25.26 5.58
CA TYR A 515 -2.66 24.02 4.93
C TYR A 515 -1.41 24.24 4.07
N THR A 516 -1.25 25.43 3.48
CA THR A 516 -0.02 25.78 2.76
C THR A 516 1.12 26.00 3.73
N PHE A 517 0.89 26.68 4.85
CA PHE A 517 1.88 26.89 5.91
C PHE A 517 2.47 25.59 6.46
N ILE A 518 1.67 24.54 6.67
CA ILE A 518 2.14 23.21 7.08
C ILE A 518 2.64 22.36 5.90
N HIS A 519 2.99 22.97 4.76
CA HIS A 519 3.59 22.36 3.57
C HIS A 519 2.74 21.28 2.87
N LEU A 520 1.40 21.31 3.00
CA LEU A 520 0.57 20.39 2.24
C LEU A 520 0.62 20.67 0.74
N ARG A 521 0.77 19.59 -0.04
CA ARG A 521 0.79 19.66 -1.50
C ARG A 521 -0.59 19.98 -2.07
N THR A 522 -0.64 20.55 -3.26
CA THR A 522 -1.90 20.97 -3.92
C THR A 522 -2.96 19.86 -3.97
N HIS A 523 -2.56 18.60 -4.25
CA HIS A 523 -3.49 17.47 -4.31
C HIS A 523 -4.02 17.07 -2.92
N GLN A 524 -3.25 17.27 -1.85
CA GLN A 524 -3.69 17.02 -0.47
C GLN A 524 -4.73 18.07 -0.05
N ILE A 525 -4.45 19.34 -0.30
CA ILE A 525 -5.41 20.44 -0.03
C ILE A 525 -6.69 20.27 -0.86
N SER A 526 -6.56 19.86 -2.12
CA SER A 526 -7.67 19.54 -3.01
C SER A 526 -8.62 18.49 -2.40
N ARG A 527 -8.06 17.41 -1.86
CA ARG A 527 -8.83 16.35 -1.18
C ARG A 527 -9.47 16.84 0.11
N LEU A 528 -8.72 17.55 0.96
CA LEU A 528 -9.21 18.07 2.24
C LEU A 528 -10.36 19.06 2.09
N LEU A 529 -10.33 19.91 1.06
CA LEU A 529 -11.35 20.91 0.79
C LEU A 529 -12.41 20.44 -0.20
N ASN A 530 -12.27 19.24 -0.74
CA ASN A 530 -13.12 18.66 -1.78
C ASN A 530 -13.31 19.60 -2.99
N ILE A 531 -12.23 20.18 -3.48
CA ILE A 531 -12.19 21.07 -4.64
C ILE A 531 -11.14 20.60 -5.65
N LEU A 532 -11.28 21.02 -6.91
CA LEU A 532 -10.31 20.65 -7.95
C LEU A 532 -8.90 21.20 -7.64
N PRO A 533 -7.81 20.50 -8.02
CA PRO A 533 -6.45 20.98 -7.81
C PRO A 533 -6.18 22.36 -8.41
N ASP A 534 -6.80 22.68 -9.55
CA ASP A 534 -6.67 24.00 -10.16
C ASP A 534 -7.42 25.10 -9.36
N SER A 535 -8.48 24.73 -8.65
CA SER A 535 -9.14 25.63 -7.72
C SER A 535 -8.26 25.95 -6.51
N VAL A 536 -7.49 24.98 -6.03
CA VAL A 536 -6.49 25.19 -4.96
C VAL A 536 -5.42 26.17 -5.42
N LYS A 537 -4.90 26.02 -6.65
CA LYS A 537 -3.90 26.95 -7.21
C LYS A 537 -4.45 28.38 -7.27
N LYS A 538 -5.68 28.54 -7.77
CA LYS A 538 -6.38 29.83 -7.80
C LYS A 538 -6.59 30.40 -6.39
N SER A 539 -6.96 29.57 -5.43
CA SER A 539 -7.12 29.97 -4.03
C SER A 539 -5.80 30.41 -3.40
N ARG A 540 -4.69 29.71 -3.64
CA ARG A 540 -3.37 30.15 -3.19
C ARG A 540 -2.98 31.50 -3.77
N GLN A 541 -3.25 31.76 -5.05
CA GLN A 541 -3.00 33.07 -5.66
C GLN A 541 -3.86 34.16 -5.01
N ARG A 542 -5.14 33.88 -4.73
CA ARG A 542 -6.04 34.80 -4.04
C ARG A 542 -5.56 35.09 -2.61
N VAL A 543 -5.13 34.05 -1.87
CA VAL A 543 -4.57 34.17 -0.53
C VAL A 543 -3.31 35.06 -0.58
N ARG A 544 -2.37 34.81 -1.47
CA ARG A 544 -1.17 35.67 -1.62
C ARG A 544 -1.52 37.12 -1.81
N ARG A 545 -2.50 37.41 -2.68
CA ARG A 545 -2.96 38.80 -2.92
C ARG A 545 -3.55 39.42 -1.66
N LYS A 546 -4.34 38.67 -0.90
CA LYS A 546 -4.97 39.13 0.35
C LYS A 546 -3.97 39.32 1.49
N LEU A 547 -2.88 38.56 1.49
CA LEU A 547 -1.76 38.71 2.41
C LEU A 547 -0.79 39.85 1.99
N GLY A 548 -0.99 40.49 0.83
CA GLY A 548 -0.11 41.53 0.33
C GLY A 548 1.27 41.04 -0.16
N ILE A 549 1.39 39.73 -0.48
CA ILE A 549 2.67 39.12 -0.85
C ILE A 549 2.86 39.19 -2.36
N SER A 550 3.95 39.87 -2.83
CA SER A 550 4.35 39.88 -4.23
C SER A 550 4.83 38.48 -4.68
N TYR A 551 4.68 38.18 -5.98
CA TYR A 551 5.03 36.86 -6.55
C TYR A 551 6.54 36.56 -6.50
N LEU A 552 7.37 37.56 -6.30
CA LEU A 552 8.83 37.47 -6.41
C LEU A 552 9.57 37.42 -5.06
N ASP A 553 8.93 37.79 -3.94
CA ASP A 553 9.69 38.12 -2.75
C ASP A 553 9.63 37.08 -1.62
N VAL A 554 8.45 36.52 -1.29
CA VAL A 554 8.30 35.62 -0.12
C VAL A 554 7.18 34.59 -0.38
N THR A 555 7.32 33.38 0.17
CA THR A 555 6.26 32.35 0.13
C THR A 555 5.21 32.59 1.23
N ILE A 556 4.03 31.96 1.11
CA ILE A 556 3.00 32.04 2.18
C ILE A 556 3.57 31.48 3.49
N GLU A 557 4.33 30.40 3.40
CA GLU A 557 4.99 29.72 4.52
C GLU A 557 5.97 30.64 5.23
N GLU A 558 6.87 31.25 4.48
CA GLU A 558 7.88 32.17 5.02
C GLU A 558 7.24 33.40 5.66
N HIS A 559 6.21 33.95 5.00
CA HIS A 559 5.49 35.11 5.52
C HIS A 559 4.79 34.82 6.85
N LEU A 560 4.10 33.69 6.96
CA LEU A 560 3.43 33.30 8.22
C LEU A 560 4.44 32.91 9.30
N THR A 561 5.57 32.33 8.93
CA THR A 561 6.65 32.04 9.88
C THR A 561 7.22 33.32 10.48
N GLN A 562 7.47 34.32 9.64
CA GLN A 562 7.93 35.65 10.09
C GLN A 562 6.91 36.31 11.02
N LEU A 563 5.63 36.28 10.65
CA LEU A 563 4.54 36.81 11.45
C LEU A 563 4.44 36.14 12.83
N TYR A 564 4.58 34.81 12.86
CA TYR A 564 4.55 34.03 14.08
C TYR A 564 5.78 34.28 14.97
N ASP A 565 6.94 34.41 14.37
CA ASP A 565 8.18 34.72 15.09
C ASP A 565 8.16 36.13 15.69
N GLN A 566 7.57 37.11 15.02
CA GLN A 566 7.33 38.47 15.53
C GLN A 566 6.39 38.43 16.73
N MET A 567 5.29 37.71 16.68
CA MET A 567 4.39 37.54 17.81
C MET A 567 5.11 36.92 19.03
N LYS A 568 5.95 35.89 18.81
CA LYS A 568 6.71 35.24 19.88
C LYS A 568 7.76 36.14 20.54
N ARG A 569 8.32 37.07 19.80
CA ARG A 569 9.32 38.02 20.32
C ARG A 569 8.68 39.18 21.11
N GLY A 570 7.35 39.26 21.14
CA GLY A 570 6.64 40.36 21.83
C GLY A 570 6.72 41.70 21.09
N GLU A 571 7.11 41.68 19.82
CA GLU A 571 7.13 42.87 18.96
C GLU A 571 5.71 43.14 18.39
N ASN A 572 4.75 43.39 19.30
CA ASN A 572 3.47 43.98 18.96
C ASN A 572 3.59 45.50 19.05
N ASP A 573 4.37 46.10 18.18
CA ASP A 573 4.31 47.55 17.99
C ASP A 573 3.74 47.91 16.61
N ASN A 574 2.83 48.83 16.64
CA ASN A 574 1.92 49.41 15.68
C ASN A 574 2.57 49.98 14.40
N ASP A 575 3.27 49.21 13.59
CA ASP A 575 3.76 49.71 12.29
C ASP A 575 3.67 48.69 11.16
N PHE A 576 2.53 47.99 11.04
CA PHE A 576 2.22 47.29 9.80
C PHE A 576 1.04 47.96 9.09
N THR A 577 1.30 49.10 8.46
CA THR A 577 0.43 49.61 7.41
C THR A 577 0.74 48.79 6.15
N PRO A 578 -0.25 47.99 5.61
CA PRO A 578 -0.05 47.34 4.31
C PRO A 578 -0.01 48.47 3.27
N ASN A 579 1.15 48.60 2.58
CA ASN A 579 1.23 49.39 1.37
C ASN A 579 0.25 48.83 0.34
N LEU A 580 -0.95 49.42 0.27
CA LEU A 580 -1.86 49.29 -0.84
C LEU A 580 -1.32 50.15 -2.01
N ILE A 581 -0.63 49.48 -2.97
CA ILE A 581 -0.55 49.94 -4.34
C ILE A 581 -1.03 48.84 -5.27
#